data_0a982f8f2b9183600e112d3cd0a0dec6
#
_entry.id   0a982f8f2b9183600e112d3cd0a0dec6
#
_cell.length_a   1.000
_cell.length_b   1.000
_cell.length_c   1.000
_cell.angle_alpha   90.00
_cell.angle_beta   90.00
_cell.angle_gamma   90.00
#
_symmetry.space_group_name_H-M   'P 1'
#
loop_
_entity.id
_entity.type
_entity.pdbx_description
1 polymer ?
#
loop_
_entity_poly.entity_id
_entity_poly.type
_entity_poly.pdbx_seq_one_letter_code
_entity_poly.pdbx_strand_id
1 'polypeptide(L)'
;MKVWEFLDFFAVAYKIGRTKRKQVIRDVLELLDLTYKRDDYVNGLSRGMKQRLCLAKTLVHDPPVLILDEPASGLDPRARVEVKELLKELRRMGKTILISSHILTELADCCTSIGIIERGKLLMHGPMDEVYNRIRGNQMLEARFGKNFDKGLSIVRSDPNVRDVEVDGDKISIEFVEADVNPSELLKELISNDVEVINFGRKDPNLEDVFMMVTKGLVS
;
A
#
# COMPACT_ATOMS: atom_id res chain seq x y z
N MET A 1 -17.87 12.26 27.65
CA MET A 1 -17.19 11.01 28.05
C MET A 1 -15.71 11.20 27.83
N LYS A 2 -14.89 10.87 28.82
CA LYS A 2 -13.42 10.88 28.70
C LYS A 2 -12.92 9.68 27.91
N VAL A 3 -11.69 9.75 27.43
CA VAL A 3 -11.05 8.68 26.62
C VAL A 3 -11.02 7.35 27.39
N TRP A 4 -10.59 7.35 28.65
CA TRP A 4 -10.57 6.13 29.45
C TRP A 4 -11.96 5.58 29.75
N GLU A 5 -12.96 6.45 29.93
CA GLU A 5 -14.37 6.04 30.17
C GLU A 5 -14.95 5.36 28.93
N PHE A 6 -14.60 5.88 27.73
CA PHE A 6 -14.99 5.29 26.47
C PHE A 6 -14.47 3.84 26.34
N LEU A 7 -13.20 3.63 26.64
CA LEU A 7 -12.60 2.29 26.59
C LEU A 7 -13.12 1.37 27.70
N ASP A 8 -13.37 1.90 28.92
CA ASP A 8 -13.96 1.11 30.02
C ASP A 8 -15.36 0.64 29.68
N PHE A 9 -16.16 1.47 29.01
CA PHE A 9 -17.49 1.07 28.51
C PHE A 9 -17.42 -0.18 27.62
N PHE A 10 -16.52 -0.20 26.64
CA PHE A 10 -16.36 -1.38 25.76
C PHE A 10 -15.76 -2.57 26.53
N ALA A 11 -14.80 -2.34 27.41
CA ALA A 11 -14.23 -3.39 28.24
C ALA A 11 -15.28 -4.06 29.14
N VAL A 12 -16.26 -3.29 29.67
CA VAL A 12 -17.42 -3.84 30.38
C VAL A 12 -18.29 -4.65 29.44
N ALA A 13 -18.62 -4.13 28.26
CA ALA A 13 -19.45 -4.83 27.28
C ALA A 13 -18.84 -6.19 26.87
N TYR A 14 -17.50 -6.26 26.79
CA TYR A 14 -16.76 -7.51 26.56
C TYR A 14 -16.54 -8.34 27.84
N LYS A 15 -17.20 -7.99 28.96
CA LYS A 15 -17.18 -8.73 30.24
C LYS A 15 -15.77 -8.88 30.84
N ILE A 16 -14.87 -7.95 30.61
CA ILE A 16 -13.54 -7.93 31.22
C ILE A 16 -13.65 -7.55 32.68
N GLY A 17 -13.06 -8.33 33.59
CA GLY A 17 -13.10 -8.10 35.03
C GLY A 17 -12.44 -6.76 35.45
N ARG A 18 -12.95 -6.10 36.48
CA ARG A 18 -12.60 -4.74 36.92
C ARG A 18 -11.08 -4.49 37.05
N THR A 19 -10.36 -5.44 37.64
CA THR A 19 -8.90 -5.31 37.82
C THR A 19 -8.16 -5.36 36.50
N LYS A 20 -8.53 -6.31 35.61
CA LYS A 20 -7.93 -6.49 34.29
C LYS A 20 -8.24 -5.31 33.37
N ARG A 21 -9.43 -4.71 33.44
CA ARG A 21 -9.81 -3.54 32.62
C ARG A 21 -8.85 -2.37 32.76
N LYS A 22 -8.48 -2.02 34.00
CA LYS A 22 -7.54 -0.91 34.24
C LYS A 22 -6.19 -1.14 33.55
N GLN A 23 -5.70 -2.38 33.58
CA GLN A 23 -4.45 -2.73 32.90
C GLN A 23 -4.61 -2.68 31.39
N VAL A 24 -5.62 -3.36 30.84
CA VAL A 24 -5.87 -3.38 29.39
C VAL A 24 -6.04 -1.98 28.80
N ILE A 25 -6.80 -1.10 29.48
CA ILE A 25 -6.98 0.29 29.03
C ILE A 25 -5.63 1.03 28.99
N ARG A 26 -4.78 0.83 29.99
CA ARG A 26 -3.43 1.43 30.01
C ARG A 26 -2.60 0.93 28.82
N ASP A 27 -2.53 -0.39 28.65
CA ASP A 27 -1.71 -1.03 27.63
C ASP A 27 -2.14 -0.62 26.22
N VAL A 28 -3.45 -0.55 25.99
CA VAL A 28 -4.01 -0.13 24.68
C VAL A 28 -3.78 1.36 24.44
N LEU A 29 -3.89 2.21 25.44
CA LEU A 29 -3.59 3.65 25.30
C LEU A 29 -2.10 3.89 25.05
N GLU A 30 -1.23 3.10 25.65
CA GLU A 30 0.22 3.15 25.42
C GLU A 30 0.56 2.71 24.01
N LEU A 31 0.04 1.57 23.58
CA LEU A 31 0.24 1.04 22.23
C LEU A 31 -0.16 2.05 21.13
N LEU A 32 -1.19 2.86 21.38
CA LEU A 32 -1.76 3.80 20.42
C LEU A 32 -1.30 5.25 20.61
N ASP A 33 -0.30 5.46 21.50
CA ASP A 33 0.22 6.79 21.83
C ASP A 33 -0.91 7.78 22.23
N LEU A 34 -1.84 7.32 23.07
CA LEU A 34 -2.95 8.11 23.59
C LEU A 34 -2.94 8.26 25.12
N THR A 35 -1.89 7.82 25.81
CA THR A 35 -1.79 7.85 27.26
C THR A 35 -1.95 9.27 27.81
N TYR A 36 -1.35 10.27 27.16
CA TYR A 36 -1.41 11.70 27.55
C TYR A 36 -2.82 12.32 27.34
N LYS A 37 -3.71 11.62 26.60
CA LYS A 37 -5.10 12.01 26.34
C LYS A 37 -6.12 11.25 27.18
N ARG A 38 -5.66 10.40 28.09
CA ARG A 38 -6.49 9.49 28.88
C ARG A 38 -7.68 10.19 29.55
N ASP A 39 -7.44 11.37 30.14
CA ASP A 39 -8.43 12.13 30.92
C ASP A 39 -9.12 13.25 30.10
N ASP A 40 -8.74 13.43 28.83
CA ASP A 40 -9.39 14.37 27.92
C ASP A 40 -10.75 13.86 27.44
N TYR A 41 -11.63 14.77 27.01
CA TYR A 41 -12.90 14.41 26.41
C TYR A 41 -12.72 13.93 24.96
N VAL A 42 -13.44 12.86 24.59
CA VAL A 42 -13.39 12.28 23.21
C VAL A 42 -13.72 13.32 22.13
N ASN A 43 -14.67 14.23 22.41
CA ASN A 43 -15.05 15.26 21.45
C ASN A 43 -13.92 16.24 21.13
N GLY A 44 -13.00 16.47 22.07
CA GLY A 44 -11.85 17.36 21.92
C GLY A 44 -10.67 16.76 21.17
N LEU A 45 -10.73 15.47 20.82
CA LEU A 45 -9.66 14.81 20.07
C LEU A 45 -9.65 15.21 18.58
N SER A 46 -8.46 15.29 18.01
CA SER A 46 -8.29 15.42 16.56
C SER A 46 -8.86 14.20 15.82
N ARG A 47 -9.05 14.30 14.51
CA ARG A 47 -9.55 13.19 13.69
C ARG A 47 -8.64 11.96 13.79
N GLY A 48 -7.32 12.13 13.71
CA GLY A 48 -6.35 11.04 13.84
C GLY A 48 -6.39 10.39 15.24
N MET A 49 -6.50 11.19 16.30
CA MET A 49 -6.65 10.66 17.66
C MET A 49 -7.97 9.88 17.83
N LYS A 50 -9.07 10.35 17.23
CA LYS A 50 -10.34 9.61 17.22
C LYS A 50 -10.22 8.28 16.50
N GLN A 51 -9.51 8.24 15.36
CA GLN A 51 -9.25 7.02 14.63
C GLN A 51 -8.43 6.03 15.46
N ARG A 52 -7.35 6.49 16.11
CA ARG A 52 -6.56 5.65 17.03
C ARG A 52 -7.42 5.18 18.21
N LEU A 53 -8.30 6.01 18.75
CA LEU A 53 -9.22 5.61 19.83
C LEU A 53 -10.24 4.56 19.35
N CYS A 54 -10.73 4.65 18.10
CA CYS A 54 -11.55 3.59 17.51
C CYS A 54 -10.79 2.27 17.38
N LEU A 55 -9.51 2.33 17.01
CA LEU A 55 -8.65 1.15 16.97
C LEU A 55 -8.39 0.61 18.39
N ALA A 56 -8.15 1.49 19.38
CA ALA A 56 -8.06 1.14 20.78
C ALA A 56 -9.27 0.33 21.25
N LYS A 57 -10.47 0.79 20.92
CA LYS A 57 -11.73 0.11 21.23
C LYS A 57 -11.74 -1.32 20.68
N THR A 58 -11.26 -1.55 19.46
CA THR A 58 -11.24 -2.90 18.85
C THR A 58 -10.20 -3.82 19.49
N LEU A 59 -9.20 -3.27 20.16
CA LEU A 59 -8.12 -4.02 20.80
C LEU A 59 -8.39 -4.35 22.28
N VAL A 60 -9.34 -3.68 22.92
CA VAL A 60 -9.63 -3.84 24.35
C VAL A 60 -9.87 -5.30 24.78
N HIS A 61 -10.52 -6.09 23.92
CA HIS A 61 -10.81 -7.51 24.20
C HIS A 61 -9.79 -8.49 23.63
N ASP A 62 -8.67 -7.95 23.12
CA ASP A 62 -7.53 -8.71 22.57
C ASP A 62 -7.91 -9.74 21.49
N PRO A 63 -8.62 -9.36 20.43
CA PRO A 63 -9.07 -10.30 19.41
C PRO A 63 -7.88 -10.86 18.61
N PRO A 64 -7.94 -12.13 18.17
CA PRO A 64 -6.93 -12.70 17.29
C PRO A 64 -7.05 -12.18 15.85
N VAL A 65 -8.24 -11.73 15.45
CA VAL A 65 -8.54 -11.22 14.11
C VAL A 65 -9.13 -9.81 14.20
N LEU A 66 -8.59 -8.89 13.40
CA LEU A 66 -9.07 -7.52 13.24
C LEU A 66 -9.63 -7.35 11.83
N ILE A 67 -10.81 -6.76 11.72
CA ILE A 67 -11.43 -6.35 10.45
C ILE A 67 -11.58 -4.83 10.50
N LEU A 68 -10.88 -4.15 9.61
CA LEU A 68 -10.77 -2.69 9.59
C LEU A 68 -11.17 -2.17 8.22
N ASP A 69 -12.20 -1.34 8.19
CA ASP A 69 -12.67 -0.69 6.99
C ASP A 69 -12.09 0.71 6.91
N GLU A 70 -11.26 0.96 5.86
CA GLU A 70 -10.60 2.24 5.59
C GLU A 70 -9.91 2.87 6.82
N PRO A 71 -9.02 2.14 7.54
CA PRO A 71 -8.50 2.60 8.84
C PRO A 71 -7.65 3.87 8.77
N ALA A 72 -7.10 4.22 7.60
CA ALA A 72 -6.29 5.42 7.38
C ALA A 72 -7.00 6.51 6.57
N SER A 73 -8.28 6.31 6.22
CA SER A 73 -9.03 7.25 5.38
C SER A 73 -9.21 8.62 6.04
N GLY A 74 -8.93 9.67 5.26
CA GLY A 74 -9.11 11.06 5.69
C GLY A 74 -8.15 11.52 6.79
N LEU A 75 -7.07 10.80 7.02
CA LEU A 75 -5.96 11.22 7.85
C LEU A 75 -4.95 12.03 7.05
N ASP A 76 -4.22 12.91 7.72
CA ASP A 76 -3.05 13.56 7.15
C ASP A 76 -1.91 12.54 6.90
N PRO A 77 -0.92 12.87 6.05
CA PRO A 77 0.14 11.92 5.68
C PRO A 77 0.91 11.36 6.88
N ARG A 78 1.15 12.16 7.92
CA ARG A 78 1.87 11.72 9.12
C ARG A 78 1.05 10.69 9.91
N ALA A 79 -0.22 10.99 10.16
CA ALA A 79 -1.13 10.10 10.87
C ALA A 79 -1.33 8.76 10.12
N ARG A 80 -1.30 8.76 8.77
CA ARG A 80 -1.35 7.54 7.96
C ARG A 80 -0.13 6.65 8.19
N VAL A 81 1.07 7.24 8.22
CA VAL A 81 2.30 6.49 8.52
C VAL A 81 2.22 5.86 9.90
N GLU A 82 1.74 6.60 10.90
CA GLU A 82 1.59 6.11 12.27
C GLU A 82 0.60 4.94 12.36
N VAL A 83 -0.55 5.01 11.68
CA VAL A 83 -1.52 3.89 11.61
C VAL A 83 -0.89 2.68 10.91
N LYS A 84 -0.16 2.87 9.84
CA LYS A 84 0.52 1.80 9.10
C LYS A 84 1.55 1.06 9.98
N GLU A 85 2.40 1.81 10.69
CA GLU A 85 3.38 1.19 11.60
C GLU A 85 2.69 0.43 12.75
N LEU A 86 1.60 0.96 13.27
CA LEU A 86 0.79 0.26 14.26
C LEU A 86 0.21 -1.07 13.72
N LEU A 87 -0.31 -1.10 12.50
CA LEU A 87 -0.81 -2.33 11.89
C LEU A 87 0.31 -3.37 11.71
N LYS A 88 1.52 -2.92 11.34
CA LYS A 88 2.70 -3.80 11.26
C LYS A 88 3.06 -4.36 12.63
N GLU A 89 2.99 -3.55 13.69
CA GLU A 89 3.27 -4.00 15.05
C GLU A 89 2.24 -5.01 15.54
N LEU A 90 0.94 -4.76 15.31
CA LEU A 90 -0.12 -5.71 15.64
C LEU A 90 0.07 -7.06 14.93
N ARG A 91 0.54 -7.04 13.67
CA ARG A 91 0.91 -8.25 12.93
C ARG A 91 2.08 -8.98 13.60
N ARG A 92 3.14 -8.25 14.03
CA ARG A 92 4.28 -8.84 14.77
C ARG A 92 3.84 -9.48 16.09
N MET A 93 2.81 -8.93 16.73
CA MET A 93 2.18 -9.50 17.91
C MET A 93 1.31 -10.74 17.61
N GLY A 94 1.27 -11.22 16.36
CA GLY A 94 0.53 -12.41 15.96
C GLY A 94 -0.93 -12.18 15.60
N LYS A 95 -1.38 -10.93 15.41
CA LYS A 95 -2.75 -10.64 14.97
C LYS A 95 -2.91 -10.88 13.48
N THR A 96 -4.05 -11.45 13.10
CA THR A 96 -4.49 -11.51 11.71
C THR A 96 -5.32 -10.24 11.42
N ILE A 97 -4.96 -9.51 10.35
CA ILE A 97 -5.59 -8.23 10.05
C ILE A 97 -6.15 -8.28 8.63
N LEU A 98 -7.45 -8.05 8.50
CA LEU A 98 -8.11 -7.80 7.23
C LEU A 98 -8.43 -6.30 7.15
N ILE A 99 -7.88 -5.63 6.14
CA ILE A 99 -8.13 -4.20 5.92
C ILE A 99 -8.72 -3.97 4.53
N SER A 100 -9.63 -3.01 4.40
CA SER A 100 -9.99 -2.40 3.14
C SER A 100 -9.27 -1.06 2.98
N SER A 101 -8.87 -0.71 1.77
CA SER A 101 -8.41 0.64 1.41
C SER A 101 -8.56 0.86 -0.09
N HIS A 102 -8.80 2.10 -0.49
CA HIS A 102 -8.72 2.56 -1.87
C HIS A 102 -7.36 3.17 -2.21
N ILE A 103 -6.45 3.27 -1.24
CA ILE A 103 -5.08 3.79 -1.40
C ILE A 103 -4.12 2.62 -1.56
N LEU A 104 -3.84 2.27 -2.81
CA LEU A 104 -3.09 1.05 -3.16
C LEU A 104 -1.65 1.05 -2.62
N THR A 105 -1.00 2.22 -2.58
CA THR A 105 0.35 2.38 -2.03
C THR A 105 0.44 2.06 -0.54
N GLU A 106 -0.63 2.32 0.22
CA GLU A 106 -0.70 1.97 1.65
C GLU A 106 -0.77 0.46 1.86
N LEU A 107 -1.55 -0.24 1.01
CA LEU A 107 -1.69 -1.70 1.05
C LEU A 107 -0.37 -2.40 0.68
N ALA A 108 0.32 -1.91 -0.35
CA ALA A 108 1.60 -2.44 -0.78
C ALA A 108 2.63 -2.52 0.35
N ASP A 109 2.65 -1.52 1.22
CA ASP A 109 3.64 -1.40 2.29
C ASP A 109 3.33 -2.22 3.55
N CYS A 110 2.07 -2.58 3.80
CA CYS A 110 1.67 -3.21 5.07
C CYS A 110 1.05 -4.61 4.92
N CYS A 111 0.49 -4.94 3.75
CA CYS A 111 -0.16 -6.21 3.52
C CYS A 111 0.81 -7.30 3.06
N THR A 112 0.55 -8.55 3.45
CA THR A 112 1.25 -9.74 2.95
C THR A 112 0.51 -10.40 1.81
N SER A 113 -0.80 -10.18 1.74
CA SER A 113 -1.67 -10.72 0.69
C SER A 113 -2.71 -9.66 0.35
N ILE A 114 -3.22 -9.70 -0.87
CA ILE A 114 -4.22 -8.77 -1.36
C ILE A 114 -5.37 -9.51 -2.04
N GLY A 115 -6.57 -8.90 -1.99
CA GLY A 115 -7.72 -9.28 -2.80
C GLY A 115 -8.27 -8.06 -3.53
N ILE A 116 -8.49 -8.15 -4.83
CA ILE A 116 -9.10 -7.11 -5.65
C ILE A 116 -10.55 -7.50 -5.91
N ILE A 117 -11.46 -6.62 -5.47
CA ILE A 117 -12.90 -6.83 -5.60
C ILE A 117 -13.48 -5.73 -6.49
N GLU A 118 -14.26 -6.11 -7.49
CA GLU A 118 -15.03 -5.20 -8.33
C GLU A 118 -16.44 -5.73 -8.52
N ARG A 119 -17.45 -4.85 -8.38
CA ARG A 119 -18.87 -5.20 -8.55
C ARG A 119 -19.31 -6.45 -7.77
N GLY A 120 -18.75 -6.61 -6.56
CA GLY A 120 -19.06 -7.74 -5.69
C GLY A 120 -18.38 -9.06 -6.07
N LYS A 121 -17.48 -9.07 -7.05
CA LYS A 121 -16.70 -10.24 -7.46
C LYS A 121 -15.25 -10.09 -7.06
N LEU A 122 -14.68 -11.15 -6.51
CA LEU A 122 -13.24 -11.24 -6.25
C LEU A 122 -12.52 -11.57 -7.56
N LEU A 123 -11.82 -10.58 -8.13
CA LEU A 123 -11.15 -10.71 -9.43
C LEU A 123 -9.78 -11.39 -9.30
N MET A 124 -9.06 -11.04 -8.25
CA MET A 124 -7.72 -11.57 -7.97
C MET A 124 -7.50 -11.64 -6.46
N HIS A 125 -6.77 -12.64 -6.00
CA HIS A 125 -6.28 -12.71 -4.63
C HIS A 125 -4.98 -13.51 -4.55
N GLY A 126 -4.18 -13.27 -3.55
CA GLY A 126 -2.95 -14.02 -3.28
C GLY A 126 -1.90 -13.22 -2.51
N PRO A 127 -0.78 -13.86 -2.20
CA PRO A 127 0.40 -13.18 -1.68
C PRO A 127 0.87 -12.07 -2.61
N MET A 128 1.40 -10.99 -2.05
CA MET A 128 1.85 -9.82 -2.82
C MET A 128 2.84 -10.20 -3.93
N ASP A 129 3.81 -11.08 -3.60
CA ASP A 129 4.82 -11.51 -4.56
C ASP A 129 4.23 -12.26 -5.76
N GLU A 130 3.23 -13.12 -5.51
CA GLU A 130 2.54 -13.85 -6.58
C GLU A 130 1.72 -12.90 -7.47
N VAL A 131 1.06 -11.91 -6.85
CA VAL A 131 0.28 -10.90 -7.57
C VAL A 131 1.19 -10.06 -8.46
N TYR A 132 2.33 -9.61 -7.96
CA TYR A 132 3.32 -8.90 -8.76
C TYR A 132 3.92 -9.77 -9.86
N ASN A 133 4.23 -11.04 -9.58
CA ASN A 133 4.81 -11.95 -10.57
C ASN A 133 3.86 -12.26 -11.74
N ARG A 134 2.54 -12.25 -11.52
CA ARG A 134 1.56 -12.40 -12.62
C ARG A 134 1.62 -11.26 -13.62
N ILE A 135 2.07 -10.08 -13.20
CA ILE A 135 2.22 -8.89 -14.06
C ILE A 135 3.63 -8.79 -14.62
N ARG A 136 4.64 -9.28 -13.88
CA ARG A 136 6.03 -9.34 -14.35
C ARG A 136 6.23 -10.18 -15.61
N GLY A 137 5.20 -10.93 -16.05
CA GLY A 137 5.22 -11.64 -17.33
C GLY A 137 5.49 -10.74 -18.55
N ASN A 138 5.18 -9.44 -18.47
CA ASN A 138 5.60 -8.44 -19.42
C ASN A 138 6.67 -7.58 -18.75
N GLN A 139 7.94 -7.74 -19.13
CA GLN A 139 9.00 -6.87 -18.61
C GLN A 139 8.75 -5.44 -19.08
N MET A 140 8.39 -4.57 -18.10
CA MET A 140 8.36 -3.14 -18.34
C MET A 140 9.67 -2.52 -17.88
N LEU A 141 10.29 -1.77 -18.75
CA LEU A 141 11.49 -0.99 -18.47
C LEU A 141 11.11 0.49 -18.44
N GLU A 142 11.57 1.21 -17.44
CA GLU A 142 11.47 2.67 -17.41
C GLU A 142 12.80 3.27 -17.84
N ALA A 143 12.76 4.10 -18.86
CA ALA A 143 13.90 4.86 -19.31
C ALA A 143 13.59 6.36 -19.22
N ARG A 144 14.65 7.16 -19.01
CA ARG A 144 14.59 8.60 -19.00
C ARG A 144 15.78 9.16 -19.78
N PHE A 145 15.50 9.98 -20.79
CA PHE A 145 16.51 10.54 -21.65
C PHE A 145 16.64 12.03 -21.45
N GLY A 146 17.87 12.54 -21.53
CA GLY A 146 18.19 13.94 -21.57
C GLY A 146 18.35 14.44 -23.01
N LYS A 147 19.60 14.72 -23.41
CA LYS A 147 19.91 15.14 -24.77
C LYS A 147 19.59 14.04 -25.79
N ASN A 148 19.17 14.45 -26.97
CA ASN A 148 18.82 13.59 -28.10
C ASN A 148 17.62 12.66 -27.81
N PHE A 149 16.61 13.14 -27.06
CA PHE A 149 15.41 12.41 -26.67
C PHE A 149 14.71 11.76 -27.88
N ASP A 150 14.43 12.53 -28.96
CA ASP A 150 13.72 12.02 -30.15
C ASP A 150 14.48 10.91 -30.84
N LYS A 151 15.82 11.01 -30.88
CA LYS A 151 16.69 9.96 -31.41
C LYS A 151 16.61 8.70 -30.54
N GLY A 152 16.66 8.85 -29.23
CA GLY A 152 16.51 7.74 -28.29
C GLY A 152 15.16 7.05 -28.43
N LEU A 153 14.08 7.83 -28.52
CA LEU A 153 12.73 7.30 -28.73
C LEU A 153 12.60 6.53 -30.05
N SER A 154 13.25 7.02 -31.14
CA SER A 154 13.27 6.33 -32.44
C SER A 154 14.01 5.00 -32.35
N ILE A 155 15.14 4.94 -31.66
CA ILE A 155 15.91 3.69 -31.44
C ILE A 155 15.04 2.68 -30.68
N VAL A 156 14.43 3.09 -29.55
CA VAL A 156 13.56 2.21 -28.75
C VAL A 156 12.41 1.65 -29.58
N ARG A 157 11.75 2.48 -30.38
CA ARG A 157 10.61 2.05 -31.24
C ARG A 157 11.02 1.14 -32.39
N SER A 158 12.27 1.19 -32.85
CA SER A 158 12.78 0.35 -33.90
C SER A 158 13.35 -0.99 -33.43
N ASP A 159 13.53 -1.18 -32.14
CA ASP A 159 14.02 -2.44 -31.54
C ASP A 159 12.97 -3.55 -31.73
N PRO A 160 13.31 -4.67 -32.43
CA PRO A 160 12.36 -5.76 -32.66
C PRO A 160 11.89 -6.47 -31.38
N ASN A 161 12.59 -6.31 -30.29
CA ASN A 161 12.21 -6.88 -28.99
C ASN A 161 11.22 -6.00 -28.22
N VAL A 162 10.96 -4.78 -28.68
CA VAL A 162 10.02 -3.85 -28.06
C VAL A 162 8.62 -4.06 -28.64
N ARG A 163 7.64 -4.28 -27.78
CA ARG A 163 6.22 -4.45 -28.13
C ARG A 163 5.50 -3.11 -28.19
N ASP A 164 5.67 -2.31 -27.12
CA ASP A 164 4.99 -1.03 -26.97
C ASP A 164 5.85 0.00 -26.23
N VAL A 165 5.60 1.28 -26.49
CA VAL A 165 6.34 2.40 -25.93
C VAL A 165 5.37 3.52 -25.55
N GLU A 166 5.16 3.71 -24.25
CA GLU A 166 4.41 4.83 -23.71
C GLU A 166 5.37 5.97 -23.31
N VAL A 167 5.00 7.21 -23.63
CA VAL A 167 5.80 8.41 -23.31
C VAL A 167 4.99 9.33 -22.40
N ASP A 168 5.53 9.64 -21.23
CA ASP A 168 4.98 10.60 -20.27
C ASP A 168 6.04 11.64 -19.92
N GLY A 169 5.99 12.79 -20.60
CA GLY A 169 7.00 13.83 -20.49
C GLY A 169 8.39 13.34 -20.92
N ASP A 170 9.33 13.28 -19.98
CA ASP A 170 10.70 12.80 -20.19
C ASP A 170 10.89 11.31 -19.81
N LYS A 171 9.84 10.65 -19.35
CA LYS A 171 9.81 9.23 -19.00
C LYS A 171 9.27 8.40 -20.17
N ILE A 172 9.90 7.29 -20.38
CA ILE A 172 9.54 6.32 -21.40
C ILE A 172 9.34 4.97 -20.73
N SER A 173 8.14 4.40 -20.87
CA SER A 173 7.84 3.03 -20.45
C SER A 173 7.93 2.12 -21.67
N ILE A 174 8.77 1.10 -21.59
CA ILE A 174 9.06 0.18 -22.69
C ILE A 174 8.56 -1.19 -22.30
N GLU A 175 7.65 -1.77 -23.10
CA GLU A 175 7.18 -3.15 -22.95
C GLU A 175 7.93 -4.05 -23.95
N PHE A 176 8.55 -5.13 -23.46
CA PHE A 176 9.23 -6.11 -24.31
C PHE A 176 8.29 -7.23 -24.76
N VAL A 177 8.61 -7.82 -25.90
CA VAL A 177 7.84 -8.94 -26.50
C VAL A 177 7.97 -10.19 -25.61
N GLU A 178 9.16 -10.47 -25.09
CA GLU A 178 9.47 -11.63 -24.27
C GLU A 178 10.01 -11.23 -22.90
N ALA A 179 9.75 -12.06 -21.89
CA ALA A 179 10.16 -11.81 -20.52
C ALA A 179 11.68 -11.92 -20.28
N ASP A 180 12.42 -12.60 -21.16
CA ASP A 180 13.84 -12.86 -21.00
C ASP A 180 14.75 -11.94 -21.84
N VAL A 181 14.20 -10.89 -22.43
CA VAL A 181 14.98 -9.92 -23.21
C VAL A 181 16.02 -9.25 -22.30
N ASN A 182 17.27 -9.24 -22.77
CA ASN A 182 18.34 -8.54 -22.07
C ASN A 182 18.35 -7.06 -22.48
N PRO A 183 17.94 -6.13 -21.59
CA PRO A 183 17.86 -4.71 -21.94
C PRO A 183 19.22 -4.03 -22.11
N SER A 184 20.33 -4.72 -21.80
CA SER A 184 21.66 -4.16 -21.89
C SER A 184 22.10 -3.87 -23.33
N GLU A 185 21.56 -4.58 -24.32
CA GLU A 185 21.84 -4.35 -25.74
C GLU A 185 21.22 -3.04 -26.20
N LEU A 186 19.96 -2.82 -25.89
CA LEU A 186 19.27 -1.56 -26.14
C LEU A 186 19.98 -0.37 -25.47
N LEU A 187 20.40 -0.55 -24.21
CA LEU A 187 21.17 0.49 -23.50
C LEU A 187 22.49 0.83 -24.20
N LYS A 188 23.24 -0.17 -24.66
CA LYS A 188 24.48 0.04 -25.43
C LYS A 188 24.23 0.80 -26.73
N GLU A 189 23.16 0.46 -27.43
CA GLU A 189 22.78 1.12 -28.68
C GLU A 189 22.43 2.60 -28.46
N LEU A 190 21.64 2.90 -27.41
CA LEU A 190 21.32 4.27 -27.00
C LEU A 190 22.58 5.09 -26.74
N ILE A 191 23.52 4.57 -25.92
CA ILE A 191 24.77 5.25 -25.57
C ILE A 191 25.65 5.43 -26.80
N SER A 192 25.77 4.42 -27.67
CA SER A 192 26.58 4.48 -28.90
C SER A 192 26.05 5.51 -29.90
N ASN A 193 24.80 5.88 -29.78
CA ASN A 193 24.13 6.92 -30.58
C ASN A 193 24.08 8.30 -29.92
N ASP A 194 24.90 8.54 -28.92
CA ASP A 194 24.98 9.80 -28.15
C ASP A 194 23.67 10.22 -27.46
N VAL A 195 22.81 9.26 -27.12
CA VAL A 195 21.63 9.53 -26.31
C VAL A 195 22.05 9.65 -24.85
N GLU A 196 21.72 10.77 -24.21
CA GLU A 196 21.96 10.95 -22.79
C GLU A 196 20.91 10.15 -21.99
N VAL A 197 21.33 9.01 -21.42
CA VAL A 197 20.48 8.16 -20.60
C VAL A 197 20.59 8.57 -19.14
N ILE A 198 19.55 9.18 -18.59
CA ILE A 198 19.49 9.64 -17.20
C ILE A 198 19.06 8.49 -16.26
N ASN A 199 18.10 7.69 -16.70
CA ASN A 199 17.65 6.48 -16.01
C ASN A 199 17.37 5.38 -17.03
N PHE A 200 17.67 4.14 -16.64
CA PHE A 200 17.36 2.96 -17.44
C PHE A 200 17.31 1.75 -16.51
N GLY A 201 16.11 1.28 -16.21
CA GLY A 201 15.94 0.19 -15.26
C GLY A 201 14.59 -0.50 -15.40
N ARG A 202 14.48 -1.68 -14.83
CA ARG A 202 13.20 -2.37 -14.76
C ARG A 202 12.24 -1.54 -13.92
N LYS A 203 11.03 -1.35 -14.44
CA LYS A 203 9.93 -0.81 -13.65
C LYS A 203 9.39 -1.95 -12.79
N ASP A 204 9.58 -1.85 -11.48
CA ASP A 204 8.88 -2.74 -10.58
C ASP A 204 7.37 -2.42 -10.64
N PRO A 205 6.52 -3.40 -10.95
CA PRO A 205 5.08 -3.18 -10.99
C PRO A 205 4.59 -2.70 -9.62
N ASN A 206 3.76 -1.69 -9.62
CA ASN A 206 3.08 -1.24 -8.43
C ASN A 206 1.65 -1.81 -8.36
N LEU A 207 0.97 -1.69 -7.23
CA LEU A 207 -0.41 -2.18 -7.08
C LEU A 207 -1.40 -1.43 -7.98
N GLU A 208 -1.09 -0.21 -8.41
CA GLU A 208 -1.94 0.54 -9.33
C GLU A 208 -1.89 -0.10 -10.73
N ASP A 209 -0.69 -0.50 -11.18
CA ASP A 209 -0.53 -1.25 -12.43
C ASP A 209 -1.32 -2.58 -12.39
N VAL A 210 -1.25 -3.30 -11.26
CA VAL A 210 -2.04 -4.53 -11.01
C VAL A 210 -3.53 -4.25 -11.13
N PHE A 211 -4.00 -3.25 -10.41
CA PHE A 211 -5.41 -2.88 -10.35
C PHE A 211 -5.94 -2.50 -11.74
N MET A 212 -5.21 -1.65 -12.46
CA MET A 212 -5.59 -1.22 -13.81
C MET A 212 -5.62 -2.38 -14.81
N MET A 213 -4.69 -3.34 -14.71
CA MET A 213 -4.68 -4.50 -15.59
C MET A 213 -5.87 -5.43 -15.34
N VAL A 214 -6.19 -5.69 -14.08
CA VAL A 214 -7.27 -6.61 -13.69
C VAL A 214 -8.64 -6.01 -13.98
N THR A 215 -8.81 -4.69 -13.82
CA THR A 215 -10.09 -3.99 -14.02
C THR A 215 -10.34 -3.57 -15.47
N LYS A 216 -9.30 -3.32 -16.29
CA LYS A 216 -9.44 -2.99 -17.73
C LYS A 216 -10.21 -4.05 -18.54
N GLY A 217 -10.24 -5.30 -18.09
CA GLY A 217 -10.99 -6.38 -18.73
C GLY A 217 -12.51 -6.37 -18.49
N LEU A 218 -13.03 -5.47 -17.60
CA LEU A 218 -14.44 -5.45 -17.18
C LEU A 218 -15.16 -4.13 -17.49
N VAL A 219 -14.49 -3.18 -18.11
CA VAL A 219 -15.01 -1.84 -18.48
C VAL A 219 -15.37 -1.79 -19.97
N SER A 220 -15.53 -2.92 -20.63
CA SER A 220 -16.08 -3.03 -21.99
C SER A 220 -17.52 -3.48 -21.96
#